data_3677b7e70b0d743b17cd7df481e6db9d
#
_entry.id   3677b7e70b0d743b17cd7df481e6db9d
#
_cell.length_a   1.000
_cell.length_b   1.000
_cell.length_c   1.000
_cell.angle_alpha   90.00
_cell.angle_beta   90.00
_cell.angle_gamma   90.00
#
_symmetry.space_group_name_H-M   'P 1'
#
loop_
_entity.id
_entity.type
_entity.pdbx_description
1 polymer ?
#
loop_
_entity_poly.entity_id
_entity_poly.type
_entity_poly.pdbx_seq_one_letter_code
_entity_poly.pdbx_strand_id
1 'polypeptide(L)'
;MPPDIPQRSGWDILRIFFSGRMLTTLLMGFSSGLPLLLATGSVLQAWLKEAGVDLGTIGLFALVGLPYTLKFLWAPLLDRFAPMVGMGRRRGWLLLIQLTLIAAIAGLGLTDPTQSLPGVTLAAFLVAFFSASQDIVIDAYRRESLADDEQGLGASLYVNGYRVGLLLSSG
;
A
#
# COMPACT_ATOMS: atom_id res chain seq x y z
N MET A 1 -2.35 -33.84 22.57
CA MET A 1 -3.69 -33.52 22.06
C MET A 1 -3.60 -32.18 21.37
N PRO A 2 -3.92 -32.08 20.08
CA PRO A 2 -4.03 -30.73 19.47
C PRO A 2 -5.19 -30.02 20.14
N PRO A 3 -5.09 -28.67 20.33
CA PRO A 3 -6.18 -27.91 20.92
C PRO A 3 -7.43 -28.02 20.03
N ASP A 4 -8.59 -28.27 20.66
CA ASP A 4 -9.89 -28.26 20.00
C ASP A 4 -10.10 -26.88 19.37
N ILE A 5 -9.97 -26.81 18.05
CA ILE A 5 -10.31 -25.61 17.30
C ILE A 5 -11.84 -25.56 17.26
N PRO A 6 -12.49 -24.60 17.94
CA PRO A 6 -13.93 -24.50 17.93
C PRO A 6 -14.42 -24.34 16.49
N GLN A 7 -15.22 -25.27 15.99
CA GLN A 7 -15.84 -25.18 14.68
C GLN A 7 -16.87 -24.03 14.72
N ARG A 8 -16.49 -22.90 14.11
CA ARG A 8 -17.39 -21.76 13.98
C ARG A 8 -18.53 -22.10 13.03
N SER A 9 -19.75 -21.75 13.41
CA SER A 9 -20.93 -21.84 12.54
C SER A 9 -20.76 -20.93 11.30
N GLY A 10 -21.36 -21.31 10.18
CA GLY A 10 -21.35 -20.48 8.97
C GLY A 10 -21.88 -19.06 9.20
N TRP A 11 -22.82 -18.91 10.12
CA TRP A 11 -23.35 -17.61 10.54
C TRP A 11 -22.32 -16.76 11.30
N ASP A 12 -21.48 -17.36 12.12
CA ASP A 12 -20.39 -16.66 12.83
C ASP A 12 -19.35 -16.14 11.84
N ILE A 13 -19.00 -16.95 10.82
CA ILE A 13 -18.08 -16.55 9.76
C ILE A 13 -18.63 -15.36 8.97
N LEU A 14 -19.91 -15.37 8.58
CA LEU A 14 -20.55 -14.26 7.90
C LEU A 14 -20.55 -12.99 8.75
N ARG A 15 -20.85 -13.09 10.04
CA ARG A 15 -20.85 -11.96 10.97
C ARG A 15 -19.45 -11.34 11.14
N ILE A 16 -18.41 -12.18 11.19
CA ILE A 16 -17.01 -11.73 11.23
C ILE A 16 -16.66 -11.03 9.92
N PHE A 17 -17.03 -11.62 8.77
CA PHE A 17 -16.76 -11.08 7.45
C PHE A 17 -17.31 -9.65 7.28
N PHE A 18 -18.50 -9.36 7.75
CA PHE A 18 -19.13 -8.05 7.72
C PHE A 18 -18.79 -7.17 8.94
N SER A 19 -17.85 -7.57 9.77
CA SER A 19 -17.41 -6.74 10.89
C SER A 19 -16.66 -5.50 10.41
N GLY A 20 -16.73 -4.41 11.18
CA GLY A 20 -16.01 -3.16 10.84
C GLY A 20 -14.51 -3.37 10.71
N ARG A 21 -13.91 -4.32 11.45
CA ARG A 21 -12.47 -4.65 11.36
C ARG A 21 -12.12 -5.29 10.01
N MET A 22 -12.95 -6.20 9.53
CA MET A 22 -12.76 -6.86 8.23
C MET A 22 -12.97 -5.89 7.07
N LEU A 23 -13.99 -5.05 7.14
CA LEU A 23 -14.21 -3.99 6.16
C LEU A 23 -13.03 -3.00 6.12
N THR A 24 -12.51 -2.60 7.27
CA THR A 24 -11.32 -1.76 7.36
C THR A 24 -10.12 -2.44 6.70
N THR A 25 -9.92 -3.73 6.92
CA THR A 25 -8.84 -4.52 6.31
C THR A 25 -8.95 -4.57 4.79
N LEU A 26 -10.16 -4.75 4.25
CA LEU A 26 -10.45 -4.72 2.82
C LEU A 26 -10.12 -3.34 2.22
N LEU A 27 -10.58 -2.25 2.86
CA LEU A 27 -10.33 -0.88 2.41
C LEU A 27 -8.84 -0.51 2.49
N MET A 28 -8.12 -0.99 3.50
CA MET A 28 -6.67 -0.82 3.59
C MET A 28 -5.94 -1.55 2.47
N GLY A 29 -6.35 -2.78 2.14
CA GLY A 29 -5.84 -3.49 0.97
C GLY A 29 -6.07 -2.71 -0.32
N PHE A 30 -7.28 -2.23 -0.53
CA PHE A 30 -7.63 -1.39 -1.68
C PHE A 30 -6.74 -0.14 -1.78
N SER A 31 -6.58 0.59 -0.68
CA SER A 31 -5.72 1.78 -0.60
C SER A 31 -4.24 1.47 -0.92
N SER A 32 -3.74 0.29 -0.53
CA SER A 32 -2.37 -0.13 -0.85
C SER A 32 -2.18 -0.53 -2.32
N GLY A 33 -3.22 -1.05 -2.96
CA GLY A 33 -3.14 -1.48 -4.36
C GLY A 33 -3.09 -0.32 -5.37
N LEU A 34 -3.75 0.80 -5.06
CA LEU A 34 -3.87 1.94 -5.97
C LEU A 34 -2.53 2.55 -6.42
N PRO A 35 -1.57 2.86 -5.53
CA PRO A 35 -0.37 3.60 -5.91
C PRO A 35 0.69 2.74 -6.60
N LEU A 36 0.63 1.42 -6.49
CA LEU A 36 1.69 0.55 -6.99
C LEU A 36 1.93 0.69 -8.50
N LEU A 37 0.87 0.60 -9.31
CA LEU A 37 0.99 0.69 -10.77
C LEU A 37 1.34 2.10 -11.24
N LEU A 38 0.92 3.11 -10.48
CA LEU A 38 1.25 4.52 -10.77
C LEU A 38 2.74 4.81 -10.58
N ALA A 39 3.39 4.17 -9.60
CA ALA A 39 4.77 4.46 -9.23
C ALA A 39 5.80 3.54 -9.90
N THR A 40 5.48 2.25 -10.09
CA THR A 40 6.47 1.23 -10.46
C THR A 40 5.98 0.26 -11.53
N GLY A 41 4.70 0.33 -11.89
CA GLY A 41 4.05 -0.66 -12.72
C GLY A 41 3.86 -0.22 -14.18
N SER A 42 2.95 -0.95 -14.83
CA SER A 42 2.62 -0.79 -16.24
C SER A 42 2.11 0.61 -16.61
N VAL A 43 1.43 1.29 -15.69
CA VAL A 43 0.87 2.63 -15.93
C VAL A 43 1.99 3.65 -16.11
N LEU A 44 2.98 3.67 -15.21
CA LEU A 44 4.13 4.56 -15.33
C LEU A 44 4.92 4.27 -16.61
N GLN A 45 5.16 2.98 -16.92
CA GLN A 45 5.91 2.59 -18.10
C GLN A 45 5.17 2.96 -19.39
N ALA A 46 3.85 2.77 -19.45
CA ALA A 46 3.03 3.17 -20.59
C ALA A 46 3.09 4.68 -20.81
N TRP A 47 2.92 5.46 -19.75
CA TRP A 47 3.00 6.92 -19.81
C TRP A 47 4.37 7.42 -20.31
N LEU A 48 5.48 6.87 -19.80
CA LEU A 48 6.83 7.19 -20.28
C LEU A 48 7.03 6.82 -21.73
N LYS A 49 6.51 5.66 -22.17
CA LYS A 49 6.59 5.22 -23.55
C LYS A 49 5.80 6.13 -24.51
N GLU A 50 4.59 6.55 -24.10
CA GLU A 50 3.77 7.49 -24.88
C GLU A 50 4.44 8.87 -24.98
N ALA A 51 5.18 9.28 -23.95
CA ALA A 51 6.00 10.50 -23.96
C ALA A 51 7.27 10.38 -24.81
N GLY A 52 7.54 9.24 -25.44
CA GLY A 52 8.68 9.03 -26.33
C GLY A 52 10.00 8.72 -25.59
N VAL A 53 9.94 8.35 -24.32
CA VAL A 53 11.14 7.93 -23.55
C VAL A 53 11.65 6.59 -24.07
N ASP A 54 12.96 6.47 -24.26
CA ASP A 54 13.58 5.25 -24.76
C ASP A 54 13.43 4.06 -23.78
N LEU A 55 13.42 2.83 -24.34
CA LEU A 55 13.18 1.62 -23.56
C LEU A 55 14.27 1.35 -22.51
N GLY A 56 15.52 1.76 -22.77
CA GLY A 56 16.62 1.62 -21.79
C GLY A 56 16.37 2.46 -20.56
N THR A 57 15.99 3.72 -20.77
CA THR A 57 15.61 4.64 -19.68
C THR A 57 14.38 4.12 -18.91
N ILE A 58 13.34 3.65 -19.61
CA ILE A 58 12.16 3.05 -18.96
C ILE A 58 12.57 1.85 -18.10
N GLY A 59 13.52 1.03 -18.57
CA GLY A 59 14.08 -0.08 -17.78
C GLY A 59 14.72 0.38 -16.46
N LEU A 60 15.39 1.53 -16.43
CA LEU A 60 15.97 2.10 -15.22
C LEU A 60 14.91 2.57 -14.22
N PHE A 61 13.72 2.91 -14.65
CA PHE A 61 12.60 3.23 -13.75
C PHE A 61 12.16 2.04 -12.89
N ALA A 62 12.57 0.81 -13.19
CA ALA A 62 12.39 -0.32 -12.27
C ALA A 62 13.06 -0.08 -10.91
N LEU A 63 14.15 0.73 -10.87
CA LEU A 63 14.83 1.09 -9.63
C LEU A 63 13.96 2.00 -8.71
N VAL A 64 12.97 2.69 -9.25
CA VAL A 64 11.99 3.44 -8.47
C VAL A 64 11.20 2.52 -7.52
N GLY A 65 11.09 1.24 -7.84
CA GLY A 65 10.47 0.21 -7.00
C GLY A 65 11.32 -0.28 -5.81
N LEU A 66 12.59 0.12 -5.70
CA LEU A 66 13.47 -0.29 -4.60
C LEU A 66 12.88 -0.08 -3.20
N PRO A 67 12.11 0.99 -2.90
CA PRO A 67 11.49 1.13 -1.59
C PRO A 67 10.65 -0.08 -1.16
N TYR A 68 9.93 -0.74 -2.06
CA TYR A 68 9.13 -1.93 -1.71
C TYR A 68 10.00 -3.11 -1.28
N THR A 69 11.19 -3.25 -1.85
CA THR A 69 12.15 -4.31 -1.49
C THR A 69 12.89 -3.96 -0.19
N LEU A 70 13.27 -2.70 -0.03
CA LEU A 70 14.11 -2.22 1.07
C LEU A 70 13.30 -1.74 2.28
N LYS A 71 11.97 -1.83 2.26
CA LYS A 71 11.08 -1.32 3.33
C LYS A 71 11.43 -1.82 4.73
N PHE A 72 12.08 -2.97 4.85
CA PHE A 72 12.55 -3.53 6.12
C PHE A 72 13.59 -2.64 6.83
N LEU A 73 14.32 -1.78 6.10
CA LEU A 73 15.35 -0.91 6.67
C LEU A 73 14.75 0.18 7.59
N TRP A 74 13.58 0.71 7.24
CA TRP A 74 12.92 1.76 8.04
C TRP A 74 11.68 1.30 8.77
N ALA A 75 11.24 0.06 8.59
CA ALA A 75 10.13 -0.51 9.34
C ALA A 75 10.31 -0.35 10.87
N PRO A 76 11.51 -0.59 11.47
CA PRO A 76 11.72 -0.37 12.90
C PRO A 76 11.49 1.07 13.36
N LEU A 77 11.72 2.06 12.49
CA LEU A 77 11.44 3.47 12.81
C LEU A 77 9.94 3.73 12.96
N LEU A 78 9.14 3.17 12.04
CA LEU A 78 7.67 3.28 12.08
C LEU A 78 7.08 2.54 13.29
N ASP A 79 7.79 1.50 13.78
CA ASP A 79 7.40 0.77 14.97
C ASP A 79 7.77 1.49 16.28
N ARG A 80 8.86 2.24 16.26
CA ARG A 80 9.38 2.90 17.46
C ARG A 80 8.69 4.24 17.75
N PHE A 81 8.43 5.04 16.71
CA PHE A 81 7.93 6.40 16.87
C PHE A 81 6.41 6.48 16.69
N ALA A 82 5.75 7.36 17.46
CA ALA A 82 4.35 7.72 17.31
C ALA A 82 4.29 9.19 16.85
N PRO A 83 3.89 9.47 15.59
CA PRO A 83 3.95 10.83 15.03
C PRO A 83 2.90 11.76 15.60
N MET A 84 1.79 11.23 16.15
CA MET A 84 0.68 12.01 16.68
C MET A 84 0.30 11.54 18.09
N VAL A 85 0.40 12.44 19.05
CA VAL A 85 -0.02 12.18 20.44
C VAL A 85 -1.56 12.12 20.47
N GLY A 86 -2.10 11.07 21.10
CA GLY A 86 -3.55 10.91 21.30
C GLY A 86 -4.29 10.07 20.23
N MET A 87 -3.76 9.88 19.04
CA MET A 87 -4.39 9.04 18.00
C MET A 87 -3.95 7.58 17.99
N GLY A 88 -2.93 7.26 18.78
CA GLY A 88 -2.26 5.96 18.74
C GLY A 88 -1.26 5.84 17.57
N ARG A 89 -0.23 5.01 17.78
CA ARG A 89 0.93 4.90 16.87
C ARG A 89 0.52 4.56 15.44
N ARG A 90 -0.27 3.51 15.23
CA ARG A 90 -0.62 3.03 13.88
C ARG A 90 -1.51 4.02 13.12
N ARG A 91 -2.54 4.55 13.79
CA ARG A 91 -3.47 5.50 13.16
C ARG A 91 -2.79 6.81 12.79
N GLY A 92 -1.90 7.30 13.66
CA GLY A 92 -1.12 8.53 13.39
C GLY A 92 -0.22 8.37 12.17
N TRP A 93 0.50 7.24 12.05
CA TRP A 93 1.31 6.95 10.87
C TRP A 93 0.46 6.79 9.61
N LEU A 94 -0.67 6.06 9.67
CA LEU A 94 -1.55 5.89 8.52
C LEU A 94 -2.05 7.23 7.99
N LEU A 95 -2.50 8.12 8.87
CA LEU A 95 -2.99 9.44 8.45
C LEU A 95 -1.87 10.26 7.80
N LEU A 96 -0.70 10.35 8.44
CA LEU A 96 0.44 11.10 7.92
C LEU A 96 0.89 10.59 6.56
N ILE A 97 1.09 9.27 6.45
CA ILE A 97 1.53 8.63 5.20
C ILE A 97 0.48 8.80 4.11
N GLN A 98 -0.81 8.67 4.43
CA GLN A 98 -1.89 8.84 3.47
C GLN A 98 -1.91 10.26 2.89
N LEU A 99 -1.77 11.29 3.73
CA LEU A 99 -1.72 12.67 3.28
C LEU A 99 -0.49 12.96 2.41
N THR A 100 0.68 12.46 2.81
CA THR A 100 1.91 12.62 2.02
C THR A 100 1.86 11.83 0.71
N LEU A 101 1.22 10.65 0.71
CA LEU A 101 1.03 9.85 -0.50
C LEU A 101 0.10 10.53 -1.49
N ILE A 102 -1.01 11.12 -1.03
CA ILE A 102 -1.92 11.91 -1.88
C ILE A 102 -1.15 13.08 -2.50
N ALA A 103 -0.35 13.81 -1.72
CA ALA A 103 0.46 14.91 -2.22
C ALA A 103 1.52 14.43 -3.24
N ALA A 104 2.15 13.26 -2.99
CA ALA A 104 3.13 12.69 -3.90
C ALA A 104 2.50 12.24 -5.23
N ILE A 105 1.32 11.62 -5.20
CA ILE A 105 0.57 11.24 -6.41
C ILE A 105 0.14 12.49 -7.19
N ALA A 106 -0.38 13.50 -6.51
CA ALA A 106 -0.71 14.78 -7.15
C ALA A 106 0.53 15.42 -7.77
N GLY A 107 1.66 15.41 -7.05
CA GLY A 107 2.95 15.88 -7.57
C GLY A 107 3.39 15.12 -8.81
N LEU A 108 3.28 13.80 -8.83
CA LEU A 108 3.58 12.98 -10.00
C LEU A 108 2.70 13.36 -11.19
N GLY A 109 1.40 13.55 -10.98
CA GLY A 109 0.46 13.96 -12.02
C GLY A 109 0.71 15.37 -12.59
N LEU A 110 1.45 16.22 -11.87
CA LEU A 110 1.84 17.55 -12.32
C LEU A 110 3.20 17.57 -13.04
N THR A 111 3.91 16.46 -13.11
CA THR A 111 5.17 16.34 -13.84
C THR A 111 4.93 16.03 -15.32
N ASP A 112 5.89 16.39 -16.16
CA ASP A 112 5.88 16.10 -17.59
C ASP A 112 7.18 15.38 -17.99
N PRO A 113 7.11 14.12 -18.46
CA PRO A 113 8.27 13.35 -18.87
C PRO A 113 9.07 14.00 -20.00
N THR A 114 8.42 14.80 -20.85
CA THR A 114 9.07 15.48 -21.96
C THR A 114 9.91 16.67 -21.52
N GLN A 115 9.60 17.26 -20.35
CA GLN A 115 10.30 18.41 -19.81
C GLN A 115 11.34 18.03 -18.75
N SER A 116 11.03 17.05 -17.89
CA SER A 116 11.89 16.70 -16.76
C SER A 116 11.77 15.23 -16.33
N LEU A 117 12.54 14.35 -16.92
CA LEU A 117 12.67 12.96 -16.45
C LEU A 117 13.14 12.86 -14.98
N PRO A 118 14.11 13.67 -14.49
CA PRO A 118 14.47 13.66 -13.08
C PRO A 118 13.32 14.02 -12.15
N GLY A 119 12.46 14.97 -12.56
CA GLY A 119 11.26 15.35 -11.81
C GLY A 119 10.26 14.18 -11.69
N VAL A 120 9.99 13.50 -12.80
CA VAL A 120 9.15 12.29 -12.82
C VAL A 120 9.75 11.19 -11.94
N THR A 121 11.06 10.95 -12.04
CA THR A 121 11.77 9.93 -11.24
C THR A 121 11.62 10.21 -9.74
N LEU A 122 11.86 11.45 -9.32
CA LEU A 122 11.72 11.84 -7.91
C LEU A 122 10.29 11.69 -7.42
N ALA A 123 9.31 12.17 -8.19
CA ALA A 123 7.89 12.06 -7.82
C ALA A 123 7.46 10.60 -7.71
N ALA A 124 7.79 9.77 -8.69
CA ALA A 124 7.50 8.33 -8.68
C ALA A 124 8.18 7.61 -7.51
N PHE A 125 9.44 7.97 -7.19
CA PHE A 125 10.16 7.43 -6.04
C PHE A 125 9.46 7.80 -4.72
N LEU A 126 9.00 9.04 -4.56
CA LEU A 126 8.26 9.45 -3.38
C LEU A 126 6.93 8.68 -3.24
N VAL A 127 6.20 8.48 -4.34
CA VAL A 127 4.99 7.63 -4.33
C VAL A 127 5.34 6.22 -3.89
N ALA A 128 6.38 5.60 -4.45
CA ALA A 128 6.82 4.25 -4.09
C ALA A 128 7.25 4.17 -2.61
N PHE A 129 7.99 5.15 -2.11
CA PHE A 129 8.47 5.20 -0.73
C PHE A 129 7.32 5.32 0.28
N PHE A 130 6.39 6.24 0.06
CA PHE A 130 5.25 6.41 0.96
C PHE A 130 4.26 5.24 0.86
N SER A 131 4.06 4.68 -0.32
CA SER A 131 3.24 3.47 -0.48
C SER A 131 3.85 2.25 0.21
N ALA A 132 5.16 2.01 0.07
CA ALA A 132 5.87 0.96 0.80
C ALA A 132 5.80 1.16 2.33
N SER A 133 5.87 2.42 2.79
CA SER A 133 5.72 2.78 4.20
C SER A 133 4.29 2.55 4.69
N GLN A 134 3.29 2.84 3.87
CA GLN A 134 1.88 2.54 4.16
C GLN A 134 1.67 1.04 4.38
N ASP A 135 2.22 0.19 3.50
CA ASP A 135 2.12 -1.26 3.62
C ASP A 135 2.67 -1.78 4.95
N ILE A 136 3.84 -1.26 5.41
CA ILE A 136 4.40 -1.63 6.72
C ILE A 136 3.40 -1.36 7.84
N VAL A 137 2.82 -0.16 7.86
CA VAL A 137 1.92 0.25 8.95
C VAL A 137 0.60 -0.50 8.88
N ILE A 138 0.08 -0.78 7.69
CA ILE A 138 -1.15 -1.56 7.48
C ILE A 138 -0.95 -3.01 7.94
N ASP A 139 0.16 -3.64 7.57
CA ASP A 139 0.47 -5.01 7.97
C ASP A 139 0.57 -5.14 9.50
N ALA A 140 1.23 -4.17 10.15
CA ALA A 140 1.31 -4.13 11.59
C ALA A 140 -0.07 -3.87 12.24
N TYR A 141 -0.87 -2.93 11.71
CA TYR A 141 -2.21 -2.65 12.21
C TYR A 141 -3.11 -3.89 12.10
N ARG A 142 -3.08 -4.60 10.97
CA ARG A 142 -3.84 -5.82 10.74
C ARG A 142 -3.49 -6.90 11.77
N ARG A 143 -2.19 -7.11 12.02
CA ARG A 143 -1.73 -8.07 13.04
C ARG A 143 -2.18 -7.72 14.44
N GLU A 144 -2.17 -6.43 14.80
CA GLU A 144 -2.55 -5.94 16.12
C GLU A 144 -4.08 -5.90 16.35
N SER A 145 -4.87 -5.76 15.27
CA SER A 145 -6.33 -5.54 15.36
C SER A 145 -7.19 -6.78 15.16
N LEU A 146 -6.66 -7.84 14.55
CA LEU A 146 -7.38 -9.08 14.30
C LEU A 146 -6.95 -10.17 15.30
N ALA A 147 -7.91 -11.00 15.72
CA ALA A 147 -7.61 -12.18 16.52
C ALA A 147 -6.84 -13.22 15.68
N ASP A 148 -6.10 -14.12 16.33
CA ASP A 148 -5.24 -15.10 15.64
C ASP A 148 -6.01 -15.97 14.64
N ASP A 149 -7.23 -16.37 15.00
CA ASP A 149 -8.12 -17.17 14.16
C ASP A 149 -8.83 -16.36 13.05
N GLU A 150 -8.78 -15.02 13.11
CA GLU A 150 -9.28 -14.09 12.10
C GLU A 150 -8.19 -13.69 11.09
N GLN A 151 -6.91 -13.94 11.38
CA GLN A 151 -5.78 -13.48 10.54
C GLN A 151 -5.85 -14.01 9.11
N GLY A 152 -6.26 -15.27 8.93
CA GLY A 152 -6.40 -15.89 7.61
C GLY A 152 -7.47 -15.21 6.76
N LEU A 153 -8.65 -14.94 7.34
CA LEU A 153 -9.74 -14.23 6.66
C LEU A 153 -9.35 -12.79 6.37
N GLY A 154 -8.73 -12.11 7.34
CA GLY A 154 -8.21 -10.75 7.17
C GLY A 154 -7.17 -10.65 6.05
N ALA A 155 -6.25 -11.61 5.96
CA ALA A 155 -5.28 -11.65 4.86
C ALA A 155 -5.95 -11.81 3.50
N SER A 156 -6.96 -12.68 3.39
CA SER A 156 -7.73 -12.87 2.16
C SER A 156 -8.45 -11.60 1.73
N LEU A 157 -9.10 -10.91 2.67
CA LEU A 157 -9.80 -9.65 2.39
C LEU A 157 -8.83 -8.53 1.97
N TYR A 158 -7.68 -8.42 2.64
CA TYR A 158 -6.63 -7.48 2.28
C TYR A 158 -6.17 -7.71 0.84
N VAL A 159 -5.85 -8.97 0.47
CA VAL A 159 -5.39 -9.31 -0.89
C VAL A 159 -6.48 -9.03 -1.93
N ASN A 160 -7.75 -9.31 -1.63
CA ASN A 160 -8.85 -9.00 -2.55
C ASN A 160 -9.01 -7.48 -2.72
N GLY A 161 -8.98 -6.70 -1.64
CA GLY A 161 -8.98 -5.24 -1.72
C GLY A 161 -7.82 -4.71 -2.55
N TYR A 162 -6.62 -5.22 -2.30
CA TYR A 162 -5.42 -4.87 -3.06
C TYR A 162 -5.56 -5.14 -4.56
N ARG A 163 -6.08 -6.31 -4.95
CA ARG A 163 -6.33 -6.64 -6.37
C ARG A 163 -7.35 -5.71 -7.02
N VAL A 164 -8.42 -5.36 -6.30
CA VAL A 164 -9.40 -4.39 -6.81
C VAL A 164 -8.74 -3.02 -7.01
N GLY A 165 -7.90 -2.58 -6.06
CA GLY A 165 -7.11 -1.35 -6.21
C GLY A 165 -6.20 -1.37 -7.43
N LEU A 166 -5.48 -2.48 -7.68
CA LEU A 166 -4.65 -2.65 -8.88
C LEU A 166 -5.48 -2.57 -10.16
N LEU A 167 -6.62 -3.25 -10.23
CA LEU A 167 -7.48 -3.23 -11.41
C LEU A 167 -7.98 -1.82 -11.74
N LEU A 168 -8.38 -1.06 -10.72
CA LEU A 168 -8.84 0.32 -10.91
C LEU A 168 -7.71 1.28 -11.31
N SER A 169 -6.49 1.03 -10.87
CA SER A 169 -5.34 1.86 -11.24
C SER A 169 -4.72 1.50 -12.59
N SER A 170 -5.09 0.37 -13.18
CA SER A 170 -4.61 -0.05 -14.49
C SER A 170 -5.43 0.49 -15.68
N GLY A 171 -6.60 1.08 -15.42
CA GLY A 171 -7.49 1.65 -16.43
C GLY A 171 -8.50 0.66 -16.96
#